data_8bcaa799f319e8e5e0efe1386d12b6b3
#
_entry.id   8bcaa799f319e8e5e0efe1386d12b6b3
#
_cell.length_a   1.000
_cell.length_b   1.000
_cell.length_c   1.000
_cell.angle_alpha   90.00
_cell.angle_beta   90.00
_cell.angle_gamma   90.00
#
_symmetry.space_group_name_H-M   'P 1'
#
loop_
_entity.id
_entity.type
_entity.pdbx_description
1 polymer ?
#
loop_
_entity_poly.entity_id
_entity_poly.type
_entity_poly.pdbx_seq_one_letter_code
_entity_poly.pdbx_strand_id
1 'polypeptide(L)'
;MTRISIIIATYNRARQLIGALESLVKQDLPTAEWECVVVDNNSQDDTQEMFARFVAEHPDFNLRIVREEQQGLSFARNRGIEESRGEIVAIIDDDEVVNKEFASAYLKLFDKCTDATAAGGRVVPRYPSGRPSWLSHFTEMPIANPTDLGDKIRKFPKGKIPAGGNMAFRREILLKYGGFDTSLGRIGSKLTGGEESDLFERLAKDGVEFWYAPDAVIYHIIGEEKLTADYFKRLSNNTGVSQRHRAELHNRVAKLYFCEVAKWAVTIAMAVGYCSILHPSKGWWLLKMRYYITRGILE
;
A
#
# COMPACT_ATOMS: atom_id res chain seq x y z
N MET A 1 -12.59 6.90 24.09
CA MET A 1 -11.96 5.56 23.88
C MET A 1 -11.53 5.48 22.42
N THR A 2 -10.29 5.16 22.15
CA THR A 2 -9.75 5.05 20.77
C THR A 2 -10.49 3.96 20.01
N ARG A 3 -11.14 4.31 18.91
CA ARG A 3 -11.89 3.39 18.04
C ARG A 3 -11.04 2.92 16.85
N ILE A 4 -10.19 3.81 16.32
CA ILE A 4 -9.33 3.51 15.18
C ILE A 4 -7.88 3.94 15.46
N SER A 5 -6.93 3.05 15.16
CA SER A 5 -5.49 3.35 15.13
C SER A 5 -5.03 3.44 13.69
N ILE A 6 -4.34 4.51 13.34
CA ILE A 6 -3.73 4.70 12.02
C ILE A 6 -2.24 4.43 12.15
N ILE A 7 -1.72 3.47 11.40
CA ILE A 7 -0.31 3.08 11.42
C ILE A 7 0.39 3.67 10.20
N ILE A 8 1.56 4.29 10.45
CA ILE A 8 2.49 4.73 9.40
C ILE A 8 3.85 4.09 9.67
N ALA A 9 4.32 3.25 8.77
CA ALA A 9 5.71 2.77 8.79
C ALA A 9 6.58 3.74 7.99
N THR A 10 7.73 4.15 8.54
CA THR A 10 8.65 5.07 7.86
C THR A 10 10.09 4.62 8.00
N TYR A 11 10.92 4.96 7.01
CA TYR A 11 12.37 4.73 7.00
C TYR A 11 13.08 5.77 6.15
N ASN A 12 13.86 6.66 6.78
CA ASN A 12 14.63 7.73 6.12
C ASN A 12 13.78 8.61 5.20
N ARG A 13 12.60 9.04 5.68
CA ARG A 13 11.60 9.81 4.91
C ARG A 13 10.90 10.88 5.77
N ALA A 14 11.67 11.57 6.59
CA ALA A 14 11.15 12.56 7.53
C ALA A 14 10.15 13.55 6.90
N ARG A 15 10.48 14.12 5.73
CA ARG A 15 9.62 15.10 5.05
C ARG A 15 8.30 14.53 4.56
N GLN A 16 8.33 13.31 4.01
CA GLN A 16 7.12 12.61 3.54
C GLN A 16 6.21 12.30 4.74
N LEU A 17 6.79 11.78 5.84
CA LEU A 17 6.07 11.51 7.07
C LEU A 17 5.34 12.76 7.58
N ILE A 18 6.00 13.92 7.63
CA ILE A 18 5.35 15.17 8.08
C ILE A 18 4.17 15.51 7.18
N GLY A 19 4.29 15.38 5.86
CA GLY A 19 3.16 15.60 4.92
C GLY A 19 1.97 14.69 5.19
N ALA A 20 2.21 13.40 5.53
CA ALA A 20 1.16 12.47 5.94
C ALA A 20 0.50 12.92 7.26
N LEU A 21 1.30 13.28 8.26
CA LEU A 21 0.81 13.74 9.58
C LEU A 21 0.00 15.03 9.48
N GLU A 22 0.42 15.99 8.64
CA GLU A 22 -0.34 17.23 8.37
C GLU A 22 -1.76 16.96 7.82
N SER A 23 -1.96 15.86 7.13
CA SER A 23 -3.27 15.46 6.67
C SER A 23 -4.10 14.77 7.75
N LEU A 24 -3.45 14.05 8.65
CA LEU A 24 -4.12 13.37 9.77
C LEU A 24 -4.65 14.33 10.81
N VAL A 25 -3.94 15.41 11.13
CA VAL A 25 -4.45 16.41 12.08
C VAL A 25 -5.66 17.21 11.57
N LYS A 26 -6.09 16.97 10.33
CA LYS A 26 -7.29 17.57 9.72
C LYS A 26 -8.50 16.63 9.71
N GLN A 27 -8.42 15.47 10.39
CA GLN A 27 -9.54 14.53 10.42
C GLN A 27 -10.78 15.15 11.07
N ASP A 28 -11.96 14.78 10.55
CA ASP A 28 -13.28 15.21 11.05
C ASP A 28 -13.74 14.41 12.29
N LEU A 29 -12.92 13.45 12.74
CA LEU A 29 -13.21 12.62 13.90
C LEU A 29 -12.65 13.28 15.19
N PRO A 30 -13.37 13.23 16.33
CA PRO A 30 -12.86 13.71 17.59
C PRO A 30 -11.51 13.08 17.96
N THR A 31 -10.54 13.87 18.43
CA THR A 31 -9.16 13.41 18.71
C THR A 31 -9.10 12.27 19.73
N ALA A 32 -10.10 12.13 20.61
CA ALA A 32 -10.21 11.04 21.57
C ALA A 32 -10.62 9.68 20.94
N GLU A 33 -11.13 9.69 19.69
CA GLU A 33 -11.60 8.47 19.01
C GLU A 33 -10.56 7.83 18.11
N TRP A 34 -9.45 8.51 17.82
CA TRP A 34 -8.38 7.98 16.98
C TRP A 34 -6.98 8.23 17.55
N GLU A 35 -6.03 7.46 17.10
CA GLU A 35 -4.61 7.67 17.35
C GLU A 35 -3.81 7.43 16.07
N CYS A 36 -2.60 8.02 15.99
CA CYS A 36 -1.62 7.66 14.98
C CYS A 36 -0.39 7.03 15.65
N VAL A 37 -0.02 5.85 15.17
CA VAL A 37 1.18 5.13 15.57
C VAL A 37 2.17 5.17 14.42
N VAL A 38 3.16 6.04 14.52
CA VAL A 38 4.29 6.04 13.59
C VAL A 38 5.29 4.98 14.04
N VAL A 39 5.71 4.13 13.13
CA VAL A 39 6.78 3.16 13.38
C VAL A 39 8.01 3.56 12.58
N ASP A 40 9.00 4.06 13.28
CA ASP A 40 10.31 4.38 12.73
C ASP A 40 11.14 3.08 12.60
N ASN A 41 11.29 2.61 11.38
CA ASN A 41 12.01 1.38 11.08
C ASN A 41 13.52 1.62 10.99
N ASN A 42 14.10 2.15 12.09
CA ASN A 42 15.53 2.37 12.26
C ASN A 42 16.10 3.45 11.32
N SER A 43 15.41 4.60 11.19
CA SER A 43 15.86 5.75 10.40
C SER A 43 17.19 6.32 10.94
N GLN A 44 17.97 6.88 10.01
CA GLN A 44 19.26 7.53 10.27
C GLN A 44 19.23 9.02 9.89
N ASP A 45 18.09 9.51 9.40
CA ASP A 45 17.84 10.91 9.09
C ASP A 45 17.19 11.63 10.29
N ASP A 46 16.67 12.82 10.08
CA ASP A 46 16.02 13.67 11.10
C ASP A 46 14.57 13.27 11.43
N THR A 47 14.12 12.04 11.08
CA THR A 47 12.75 11.54 11.30
C THR A 47 12.28 11.74 12.75
N GLN A 48 13.09 11.33 13.74
CA GLN A 48 12.75 11.43 15.17
C GLN A 48 12.61 12.89 15.61
N GLU A 49 13.55 13.75 15.19
CA GLU A 49 13.54 15.17 15.55
C GLU A 49 12.35 15.90 14.93
N MET A 50 12.09 15.67 13.65
CA MET A 50 10.96 16.29 12.96
C MET A 50 9.62 15.82 13.52
N PHE A 51 9.47 14.54 13.87
CA PHE A 51 8.27 14.02 14.53
C PHE A 51 8.08 14.68 15.91
N ALA A 52 9.13 14.77 16.75
CA ALA A 52 9.04 15.40 18.08
C ALA A 52 8.62 16.86 18.00
N ARG A 53 9.16 17.60 17.01
CA ARG A 53 8.74 18.99 16.73
C ARG A 53 7.28 19.07 16.31
N PHE A 54 6.85 18.21 15.41
CA PHE A 54 5.46 18.15 14.94
C PHE A 54 4.48 17.88 16.09
N VAL A 55 4.78 16.94 16.98
CA VAL A 55 3.94 16.64 18.16
C VAL A 55 3.87 17.83 19.12
N ALA A 56 4.99 18.53 19.33
CA ALA A 56 5.01 19.74 20.17
C ALA A 56 4.12 20.87 19.61
N GLU A 57 3.99 20.98 18.31
CA GLU A 57 3.11 21.94 17.62
C GLU A 57 1.63 21.47 17.59
N HIS A 58 1.35 20.19 17.85
CA HIS A 58 0.02 19.58 17.79
C HIS A 58 -0.32 18.78 19.07
N PRO A 59 -0.29 19.40 20.26
CA PRO A 59 -0.41 18.69 21.54
C PRO A 59 -1.80 18.05 21.79
N ASP A 60 -2.83 18.48 21.07
CA ASP A 60 -4.19 17.97 21.23
C ASP A 60 -4.44 16.63 20.50
N PHE A 61 -3.45 16.15 19.73
CA PHE A 61 -3.59 14.93 18.94
C PHE A 61 -2.85 13.76 19.57
N ASN A 62 -3.45 12.57 19.52
CA ASN A 62 -2.87 11.35 20.04
C ASN A 62 -1.89 10.73 19.00
N LEU A 63 -0.72 11.36 18.87
CA LEU A 63 0.34 10.96 17.95
C LEU A 63 1.50 10.40 18.76
N ARG A 64 2.01 9.23 18.39
CA ARG A 64 3.19 8.65 19.01
C ARG A 64 4.08 7.94 18.01
N ILE A 65 5.37 7.91 18.29
CA ILE A 65 6.36 7.20 17.50
C ILE A 65 6.97 6.07 18.33
N VAL A 66 7.13 4.92 17.69
CA VAL A 66 7.83 3.76 18.25
C VAL A 66 8.94 3.34 17.31
N ARG A 67 10.02 2.80 17.84
CA ARG A 67 11.15 2.32 17.04
C ARG A 67 11.03 0.82 16.82
N GLU A 68 11.26 0.38 15.57
CA GLU A 68 11.43 -1.02 15.20
C GLU A 68 12.85 -1.21 14.67
N GLU A 69 13.64 -2.01 15.40
CA GLU A 69 15.06 -2.21 15.10
C GLU A 69 15.30 -3.21 13.96
N GLN A 70 14.38 -4.16 13.78
CA GLN A 70 14.45 -5.12 12.70
C GLN A 70 14.03 -4.45 11.39
N GLN A 71 14.99 -4.31 10.47
CA GLN A 71 14.77 -3.63 9.21
C GLN A 71 13.81 -4.40 8.31
N GLY A 72 12.70 -3.79 7.94
CA GLY A 72 11.72 -4.33 7.00
C GLY A 72 10.31 -3.79 7.23
N LEU A 73 9.60 -3.53 6.13
CA LEU A 73 8.24 -2.96 6.17
C LEU A 73 7.26 -3.83 6.97
N SER A 74 7.35 -5.17 6.81
CA SER A 74 6.51 -6.11 7.53
C SER A 74 6.76 -6.08 9.04
N PHE A 75 8.03 -5.95 9.48
CA PHE A 75 8.35 -5.77 10.90
C PHE A 75 7.74 -4.48 11.44
N ALA A 76 7.91 -3.37 10.72
CA ALA A 76 7.37 -2.09 11.13
C ALA A 76 5.83 -2.10 11.21
N ARG A 77 5.14 -2.67 10.20
CA ARG A 77 3.68 -2.79 10.22
C ARG A 77 3.19 -3.69 11.36
N ASN A 78 3.85 -4.82 11.62
CA ASN A 78 3.52 -5.71 12.73
C ASN A 78 3.71 -5.02 14.08
N ARG A 79 4.81 -4.30 14.27
CA ARG A 79 5.03 -3.47 15.47
C ARG A 79 3.91 -2.45 15.66
N GLY A 80 3.48 -1.78 14.58
CA GLY A 80 2.34 -0.86 14.64
C GLY A 80 1.02 -1.54 15.05
N ILE A 81 0.76 -2.77 14.57
CA ILE A 81 -0.41 -3.57 14.96
C ILE A 81 -0.38 -3.90 16.46
N GLU A 82 0.78 -4.31 16.98
CA GLU A 82 0.97 -4.62 18.41
C GLU A 82 0.70 -3.40 19.28
N GLU A 83 1.22 -2.26 18.89
CA GLU A 83 1.09 -0.98 19.59
C GLU A 83 -0.31 -0.35 19.49
N SER A 84 -1.13 -0.76 18.53
CA SER A 84 -2.46 -0.19 18.30
C SER A 84 -3.43 -0.48 19.43
N ARG A 85 -4.26 0.52 19.78
CA ARG A 85 -5.27 0.44 20.84
C ARG A 85 -6.70 0.43 20.29
N GLY A 86 -6.89 0.88 19.05
CA GLY A 86 -8.19 0.92 18.39
C GLY A 86 -8.71 -0.48 18.04
N GLU A 87 -10.03 -0.62 18.02
CA GLU A 87 -10.71 -1.83 17.50
C GLU A 87 -10.42 -2.00 16.00
N ILE A 88 -10.34 -0.87 15.28
CA ILE A 88 -9.98 -0.83 13.87
C ILE A 88 -8.54 -0.36 13.73
N VAL A 89 -7.79 -1.01 12.83
CA VAL A 89 -6.43 -0.63 12.44
C VAL A 89 -6.45 -0.25 10.98
N ALA A 90 -6.13 1.00 10.65
CA ALA A 90 -5.89 1.46 9.30
C ALA A 90 -4.37 1.61 9.07
N ILE A 91 -3.90 1.27 7.87
CA ILE A 91 -2.50 1.34 7.49
C ILE A 91 -2.37 2.21 6.25
N ILE A 92 -1.50 3.21 6.34
CA ILE A 92 -1.11 4.10 5.23
C ILE A 92 0.41 4.16 5.11
N ASP A 93 0.90 4.50 3.93
CA ASP A 93 2.33 4.72 3.71
C ASP A 93 2.72 6.18 4.02
N ASP A 94 4.00 6.44 4.29
CA ASP A 94 4.52 7.74 4.68
C ASP A 94 4.51 8.80 3.56
N ASP A 95 4.30 8.39 2.30
CA ASP A 95 4.14 9.26 1.13
C ASP A 95 2.68 9.42 0.68
N GLU A 96 1.74 9.19 1.58
CA GLU A 96 0.32 9.29 1.33
C GLU A 96 -0.32 10.39 2.19
N VAL A 97 -1.20 11.16 1.56
CA VAL A 97 -2.00 12.22 2.18
C VAL A 97 -3.45 11.78 2.20
N VAL A 98 -4.10 11.82 3.35
CA VAL A 98 -5.49 11.39 3.50
C VAL A 98 -6.47 12.56 3.40
N ASN A 99 -7.72 12.28 2.97
CA ASN A 99 -8.79 13.28 3.10
C ASN A 99 -9.26 13.40 4.57
N LYS A 100 -10.03 14.43 4.86
CA LYS A 100 -10.50 14.69 6.23
C LYS A 100 -11.47 13.63 6.76
N GLU A 101 -12.15 12.91 5.89
CA GLU A 101 -13.11 11.87 6.22
C GLU A 101 -12.50 10.47 6.34
N PHE A 102 -11.17 10.33 6.19
CA PHE A 102 -10.50 9.03 6.10
C PHE A 102 -10.81 8.11 7.28
N ALA A 103 -10.62 8.58 8.50
CA ALA A 103 -10.85 7.80 9.71
C ALA A 103 -12.34 7.53 9.94
N SER A 104 -13.19 8.56 9.81
CA SER A 104 -14.63 8.44 9.98
C SER A 104 -15.28 7.54 8.92
N ALA A 105 -14.76 7.54 7.68
CA ALA A 105 -15.24 6.67 6.61
C ALA A 105 -15.03 5.19 6.91
N TYR A 106 -13.87 4.81 7.47
CA TYR A 106 -13.64 3.43 7.90
C TYR A 106 -14.53 3.05 9.07
N LEU A 107 -14.66 3.89 10.10
CA LEU A 107 -15.57 3.63 11.20
C LEU A 107 -17.01 3.44 10.71
N LYS A 108 -17.49 4.32 9.83
CA LYS A 108 -18.82 4.21 9.21
C LYS A 108 -19.00 2.89 8.44
N LEU A 109 -17.96 2.42 7.74
CA LEU A 109 -18.00 1.13 7.04
C LEU A 109 -18.15 -0.02 8.03
N PHE A 110 -17.28 -0.10 9.05
CA PHE A 110 -17.27 -1.21 10.01
C PHE A 110 -18.49 -1.20 10.95
N ASP A 111 -19.04 -0.03 11.25
CA ASP A 111 -20.32 0.11 12.00
C ASP A 111 -21.51 -0.37 11.16
N LYS A 112 -21.52 -0.06 9.85
CA LYS A 112 -22.62 -0.42 8.94
C LYS A 112 -22.55 -1.88 8.50
N CYS A 113 -21.36 -2.39 8.25
CA CYS A 113 -21.10 -3.75 7.76
C CYS A 113 -20.42 -4.54 8.88
N THR A 114 -21.21 -5.05 9.82
CA THR A 114 -20.69 -5.71 11.04
C THR A 114 -19.95 -7.00 10.75
N ASP A 115 -20.17 -7.63 9.60
CA ASP A 115 -19.44 -8.78 9.09
C ASP A 115 -18.11 -8.41 8.40
N ALA A 116 -17.88 -7.11 8.14
CA ALA A 116 -16.63 -6.65 7.57
C ALA A 116 -15.48 -6.81 8.59
N THR A 117 -14.41 -7.48 8.18
CA THR A 117 -13.18 -7.64 8.97
C THR A 117 -11.95 -7.05 8.28
N ALA A 118 -12.02 -6.81 6.97
CA ALA A 118 -10.98 -6.20 6.17
C ALA A 118 -11.59 -5.28 5.10
N ALA A 119 -11.00 -4.12 4.92
CA ALA A 119 -11.45 -3.10 3.97
C ALA A 119 -10.27 -2.40 3.28
N GLY A 120 -10.56 -1.70 2.20
CA GLY A 120 -9.66 -0.76 1.56
C GLY A 120 -10.42 0.46 1.06
N GLY A 121 -9.69 1.57 0.84
CA GLY A 121 -10.26 2.82 0.37
C GLY A 121 -9.89 3.16 -1.07
N ARG A 122 -10.25 4.38 -1.46
CA ARG A 122 -9.89 4.96 -2.76
C ARG A 122 -8.45 5.44 -2.75
N VAL A 123 -7.71 5.11 -3.81
CA VAL A 123 -6.33 5.56 -4.03
C VAL A 123 -6.27 6.44 -5.25
N VAL A 124 -5.88 7.70 -5.06
CA VAL A 124 -5.79 8.72 -6.11
C VAL A 124 -4.34 9.14 -6.28
N PRO A 125 -3.65 8.74 -7.35
CA PRO A 125 -2.30 9.20 -7.62
C PRO A 125 -2.24 10.72 -7.84
N ARG A 126 -1.21 11.35 -7.27
CA ARG A 126 -0.87 12.75 -7.48
C ARG A 126 0.55 12.85 -8.02
N TYR A 127 0.70 13.57 -9.11
CA TYR A 127 1.96 13.78 -9.81
C TYR A 127 2.36 15.25 -9.74
N PRO A 128 3.07 15.71 -8.71
CA PRO A 128 3.45 17.11 -8.57
C PRO A 128 4.21 17.68 -9.78
N SER A 129 5.07 16.87 -10.40
CA SER A 129 5.84 17.21 -11.59
C SER A 129 5.14 16.87 -12.91
N GLY A 130 3.84 16.51 -12.86
CA GLY A 130 3.07 16.08 -14.03
C GLY A 130 3.13 14.57 -14.28
N ARG A 131 2.03 14.04 -14.84
CA ARG A 131 1.91 12.63 -15.19
C ARG A 131 2.59 12.34 -16.51
N PRO A 132 3.61 11.45 -16.59
CA PRO A 132 4.31 11.15 -17.83
C PRO A 132 3.40 10.58 -18.92
N SER A 133 3.62 10.97 -20.17
CA SER A 133 2.82 10.49 -21.31
C SER A 133 2.97 9.00 -21.62
N TRP A 134 4.10 8.40 -21.22
CA TRP A 134 4.35 6.96 -21.36
C TRP A 134 3.56 6.10 -20.36
N LEU A 135 3.08 6.70 -19.29
CA LEU A 135 2.39 5.99 -18.22
C LEU A 135 0.98 5.58 -18.70
N SER A 136 0.76 4.28 -18.86
CA SER A 136 -0.56 3.70 -19.12
C SER A 136 -1.19 3.25 -17.81
N HIS A 137 -2.49 2.92 -17.81
CA HIS A 137 -3.13 2.30 -16.65
C HIS A 137 -2.35 1.09 -16.11
N PHE A 138 -1.84 0.23 -17.01
CA PHE A 138 -1.13 -0.98 -16.59
C PHE A 138 0.27 -0.74 -16.03
N THR A 139 1.00 0.24 -16.57
CA THR A 139 2.33 0.61 -16.07
C THR A 139 2.25 1.51 -14.84
N GLU A 140 1.11 2.14 -14.58
CA GLU A 140 0.81 2.93 -13.39
C GLU A 140 0.53 2.05 -12.16
N MET A 141 -0.10 0.88 -12.36
CA MET A 141 -0.47 -0.03 -11.27
C MET A 141 0.70 -0.36 -10.30
N PRO A 142 1.88 -0.78 -10.75
CA PRO A 142 2.98 -1.09 -9.82
C PRO A 142 3.58 0.15 -9.14
N ILE A 143 3.41 1.36 -9.70
CA ILE A 143 3.98 2.60 -9.16
C ILE A 143 3.05 3.23 -8.13
N ALA A 144 1.76 3.32 -8.44
CA ALA A 144 0.80 4.15 -7.74
C ALA A 144 -0.44 3.40 -7.22
N ASN A 145 -0.67 2.20 -7.72
CA ASN A 145 -1.79 1.32 -7.35
C ASN A 145 -3.15 2.04 -7.27
N PRO A 146 -3.56 2.80 -8.32
CA PRO A 146 -4.83 3.53 -8.29
C PRO A 146 -6.00 2.59 -8.05
N THR A 147 -6.87 2.94 -7.12
CA THR A 147 -8.04 2.15 -6.77
C THR A 147 -9.27 3.05 -6.68
N ASP A 148 -10.24 2.80 -7.54
CA ASP A 148 -11.55 3.44 -7.51
C ASP A 148 -12.61 2.43 -7.93
N LEU A 149 -13.55 2.12 -7.02
CA LEU A 149 -14.68 1.22 -7.26
C LEU A 149 -16.02 1.98 -7.23
N GLY A 150 -15.99 3.30 -7.42
CA GLY A 150 -17.17 4.18 -7.40
C GLY A 150 -17.48 4.72 -6.00
N ASP A 151 -18.69 5.30 -5.85
CA ASP A 151 -19.03 6.14 -4.69
C ASP A 151 -19.89 5.43 -3.63
N LYS A 152 -19.95 4.09 -3.68
CA LYS A 152 -20.75 3.31 -2.72
C LYS A 152 -19.90 2.30 -1.97
N ILE A 153 -20.17 2.13 -0.68
CA ILE A 153 -19.67 1.00 0.10
C ILE A 153 -20.11 -0.29 -0.60
N ARG A 154 -19.15 -1.16 -0.88
CA ARG A 154 -19.38 -2.42 -1.59
C ARG A 154 -18.24 -3.41 -1.32
N LYS A 155 -18.44 -4.67 -1.65
CA LYS A 155 -17.37 -5.67 -1.63
C LYS A 155 -16.42 -5.46 -2.83
N PHE A 156 -15.13 -5.71 -2.62
CA PHE A 156 -14.19 -5.81 -3.73
C PHE A 156 -14.60 -6.93 -4.69
N PRO A 157 -14.39 -6.78 -5.99
CA PRO A 157 -14.60 -7.85 -6.95
C PRO A 157 -13.75 -9.08 -6.59
N LYS A 158 -14.27 -10.28 -6.84
CA LYS A 158 -13.55 -11.54 -6.57
C LYS A 158 -12.14 -11.51 -7.20
N GLY A 159 -11.14 -11.83 -6.38
CA GLY A 159 -9.73 -11.83 -6.80
C GLY A 159 -9.07 -10.45 -6.82
N LYS A 160 -9.78 -9.39 -6.44
CA LYS A 160 -9.18 -8.06 -6.17
C LYS A 160 -8.99 -7.88 -4.68
N ILE A 161 -7.93 -7.18 -4.32
CA ILE A 161 -7.54 -6.88 -2.94
C ILE A 161 -7.39 -5.37 -2.76
N PRO A 162 -7.52 -4.87 -1.52
CA PRO A 162 -7.16 -3.50 -1.17
C PRO A 162 -5.71 -3.15 -1.54
N ALA A 163 -5.43 -1.87 -1.73
CA ALA A 163 -4.08 -1.36 -1.91
C ALA A 163 -3.33 -1.33 -0.56
N GLY A 164 -2.04 -1.68 -0.56
CA GLY A 164 -1.23 -1.79 0.65
C GLY A 164 -1.10 -0.50 1.47
N GLY A 165 -1.17 0.66 0.82
CA GLY A 165 -1.17 1.96 1.48
C GLY A 165 -2.56 2.49 1.87
N ASN A 166 -3.65 1.77 1.56
CA ASN A 166 -5.00 2.15 1.97
C ASN A 166 -5.82 0.92 2.35
N MET A 167 -5.53 0.36 3.51
CA MET A 167 -6.20 -0.82 4.03
C MET A 167 -6.55 -0.64 5.50
N ALA A 168 -7.69 -1.23 5.91
CA ALA A 168 -8.13 -1.22 7.28
C ALA A 168 -8.69 -2.59 7.68
N PHE A 169 -8.54 -2.94 8.96
CA PHE A 169 -8.92 -4.24 9.49
C PHE A 169 -9.54 -4.09 10.88
N ARG A 170 -10.42 -5.03 11.26
CA ARG A 170 -10.60 -5.26 12.71
C ARG A 170 -9.29 -5.78 13.26
N ARG A 171 -8.81 -5.17 14.35
CA ARG A 171 -7.51 -5.50 14.96
C ARG A 171 -7.39 -6.99 15.28
N GLU A 172 -8.45 -7.60 15.76
CA GLU A 172 -8.51 -9.03 16.09
C GLU A 172 -8.15 -9.94 14.91
N ILE A 173 -8.54 -9.57 13.66
CA ILE A 173 -8.24 -10.39 12.49
C ILE A 173 -6.74 -10.37 12.18
N LEU A 174 -6.09 -9.21 12.33
CA LEU A 174 -4.64 -9.10 12.16
C LEU A 174 -3.88 -9.96 13.17
N LEU A 175 -4.30 -9.91 14.45
CA LEU A 175 -3.71 -10.72 15.50
C LEU A 175 -3.94 -12.22 15.28
N LYS A 176 -5.15 -12.62 14.88
CA LYS A 176 -5.51 -14.02 14.57
C LYS A 176 -4.65 -14.59 13.45
N TYR A 177 -4.33 -13.80 12.42
CA TYR A 177 -3.54 -14.25 11.27
C TYR A 177 -2.04 -13.98 11.39
N GLY A 178 -1.57 -13.45 12.54
CA GLY A 178 -0.16 -13.20 12.82
C GLY A 178 0.43 -12.02 11.99
N GLY A 179 -0.43 -11.12 11.51
CA GLY A 179 0.02 -9.94 10.75
C GLY A 179 0.63 -10.26 9.40
N PHE A 180 1.65 -9.47 9.03
CA PHE A 180 2.39 -9.59 7.77
C PHE A 180 3.56 -10.57 7.91
N ASP A 181 3.80 -11.39 6.87
CA ASP A 181 4.96 -12.27 6.81
C ASP A 181 6.25 -11.45 6.69
N THR A 182 7.14 -11.59 7.66
CA THR A 182 8.39 -10.81 7.75
C THR A 182 9.46 -11.25 6.75
N SER A 183 9.27 -12.36 6.06
CA SER A 183 10.11 -12.78 4.93
C SER A 183 9.77 -12.02 3.64
N LEU A 184 8.64 -11.28 3.64
CA LEU A 184 8.13 -10.47 2.53
C LEU A 184 8.20 -8.98 2.89
N GLY A 185 8.05 -8.13 1.87
CA GLY A 185 8.05 -6.69 2.03
C GLY A 185 9.38 -6.02 1.70
N ARG A 186 9.37 -4.70 1.76
CA ARG A 186 10.58 -3.88 1.48
C ARG A 186 11.56 -3.97 2.63
N ILE A 187 12.86 -4.10 2.30
CA ILE A 187 13.95 -4.08 3.28
C ILE A 187 15.01 -3.07 2.79
N GLY A 188 15.16 -1.95 3.51
CA GLY A 188 16.09 -0.89 3.13
C GLY A 188 15.78 -0.34 1.73
N SER A 189 16.75 -0.40 0.81
CA SER A 189 16.61 0.06 -0.58
C SER A 189 16.03 -0.97 -1.55
N LYS A 190 15.79 -2.22 -1.10
CA LYS A 190 15.20 -3.27 -1.93
C LYS A 190 13.70 -3.02 -2.10
N LEU A 191 13.23 -3.00 -3.35
CA LEU A 191 11.83 -2.77 -3.72
C LEU A 191 11.03 -4.08 -3.80
N THR A 192 11.37 -5.07 -2.98
CA THR A 192 10.56 -6.29 -2.82
C THR A 192 9.23 -5.94 -2.14
N GLY A 193 8.22 -6.74 -2.37
CA GLY A 193 6.88 -6.54 -1.80
C GLY A 193 6.15 -7.87 -1.71
N GLY A 194 4.84 -7.83 -1.62
CA GLY A 194 3.98 -9.01 -1.62
C GLY A 194 3.44 -9.40 -0.26
N GLU A 195 3.83 -8.68 0.81
CA GLU A 195 3.37 -8.89 2.17
C GLU A 195 1.86 -8.67 2.31
N GLU A 196 1.32 -7.61 1.68
CA GLU A 196 -0.12 -7.37 1.65
C GLU A 196 -0.85 -8.45 0.85
N SER A 197 -0.29 -8.79 -0.32
CA SER A 197 -0.88 -9.83 -1.17
C SER A 197 -0.92 -11.18 -0.48
N ASP A 198 0.10 -11.51 0.33
CA ASP A 198 0.13 -12.72 1.14
C ASP A 198 -0.94 -12.69 2.23
N LEU A 199 -1.01 -11.61 3.01
CA LEU A 199 -2.01 -11.45 4.06
C LEU A 199 -3.42 -11.57 3.49
N PHE A 200 -3.73 -10.83 2.41
CA PHE A 200 -5.05 -10.91 1.78
C PHE A 200 -5.33 -12.30 1.17
N GLU A 201 -4.32 -13.01 0.67
CA GLU A 201 -4.50 -14.38 0.19
C GLU A 201 -4.82 -15.35 1.33
N ARG A 202 -4.16 -15.23 2.50
CA ARG A 202 -4.47 -16.03 3.70
C ARG A 202 -5.89 -15.78 4.17
N LEU A 203 -6.30 -14.51 4.27
CA LEU A 203 -7.66 -14.12 4.63
C LEU A 203 -8.70 -14.66 3.62
N ALA A 204 -8.46 -14.52 2.32
CA ALA A 204 -9.37 -14.99 1.28
C ALA A 204 -9.54 -16.52 1.25
N LYS A 205 -8.52 -17.30 1.60
CA LYS A 205 -8.62 -18.77 1.74
C LYS A 205 -9.63 -19.19 2.79
N ASP A 206 -9.75 -18.41 3.85
CA ASP A 206 -10.70 -18.65 4.94
C ASP A 206 -12.06 -17.96 4.71
N GLY A 207 -12.29 -17.48 3.48
CA GLY A 207 -13.57 -16.91 3.07
C GLY A 207 -13.79 -15.45 3.48
N VAL A 208 -12.76 -14.74 3.97
CA VAL A 208 -12.88 -13.33 4.29
C VAL A 208 -13.10 -12.52 3.02
N GLU A 209 -14.15 -11.73 2.99
CA GLU A 209 -14.47 -10.80 1.91
C GLU A 209 -13.92 -9.41 2.25
N PHE A 210 -13.45 -8.69 1.24
CA PHE A 210 -12.89 -7.36 1.41
C PHE A 210 -13.89 -6.30 1.01
N TRP A 211 -14.02 -5.26 1.84
CA TRP A 211 -14.96 -4.19 1.64
C TRP A 211 -14.26 -2.92 1.15
N TYR A 212 -14.96 -2.13 0.37
CA TYR A 212 -14.48 -0.86 -0.18
C TYR A 212 -15.18 0.32 0.49
N ALA A 213 -14.40 1.23 1.08
CA ALA A 213 -14.81 2.48 1.68
C ALA A 213 -14.52 3.63 0.70
N PRO A 214 -15.51 4.13 -0.07
CA PRO A 214 -15.28 5.15 -1.10
C PRO A 214 -14.77 6.49 -0.55
N ASP A 215 -15.19 6.82 0.68
CA ASP A 215 -14.88 8.09 1.34
C ASP A 215 -13.55 8.03 2.11
N ALA A 216 -12.96 6.84 2.31
CA ALA A 216 -11.59 6.69 2.82
C ALA A 216 -10.59 6.89 1.68
N VAL A 217 -10.25 8.16 1.40
CA VAL A 217 -9.44 8.54 0.24
C VAL A 217 -8.01 8.85 0.67
N ILE A 218 -7.05 8.23 -0.02
CA ILE A 218 -5.65 8.65 0.02
C ILE A 218 -5.25 9.29 -1.31
N TYR A 219 -4.37 10.28 -1.22
CA TYR A 219 -3.64 10.86 -2.33
C TYR A 219 -2.20 10.36 -2.26
N HIS A 220 -1.85 9.40 -3.13
CA HIS A 220 -0.49 8.86 -3.21
C HIS A 220 0.39 9.83 -3.99
N ILE A 221 1.33 10.45 -3.31
CA ILE A 221 2.23 11.46 -3.90
C ILE A 221 3.37 10.75 -4.62
N ILE A 222 3.39 10.84 -5.93
CA ILE A 222 4.39 10.19 -6.78
C ILE A 222 5.49 11.20 -7.11
N GLY A 223 6.62 11.11 -6.41
CA GLY A 223 7.79 11.93 -6.66
C GLY A 223 8.47 11.60 -8.00
N GLU A 224 9.27 12.54 -8.52
CA GLU A 224 9.99 12.38 -9.80
C GLU A 224 10.89 11.17 -9.83
N GLU A 225 11.49 10.83 -8.70
CA GLU A 225 12.39 9.68 -8.54
C GLU A 225 11.68 8.35 -8.88
N LYS A 226 10.36 8.23 -8.61
CA LYS A 226 9.54 7.07 -8.95
C LYS A 226 9.15 7.00 -10.43
N LEU A 227 9.33 8.09 -11.19
CA LEU A 227 8.96 8.20 -12.59
C LEU A 227 10.16 8.00 -13.54
N THR A 228 11.33 7.68 -13.01
CA THR A 228 12.55 7.42 -13.80
C THR A 228 12.54 6.00 -14.40
N ALA A 229 13.23 5.86 -15.53
CA ALA A 229 13.39 4.56 -16.20
C ALA A 229 14.10 3.53 -15.31
N ASP A 230 15.08 3.98 -14.52
CA ASP A 230 15.82 3.10 -13.60
C ASP A 230 14.95 2.62 -12.44
N TYR A 231 14.19 3.52 -11.81
CA TYR A 231 13.24 3.13 -10.76
C TYR A 231 12.22 2.12 -11.30
N PHE A 232 11.62 2.40 -12.46
CA PHE A 232 10.63 1.52 -13.08
C PHE A 232 11.20 0.13 -13.39
N LYS A 233 12.44 0.07 -13.89
CA LYS A 233 13.17 -1.19 -14.13
C LYS A 233 13.35 -1.95 -12.81
N ARG A 234 13.90 -1.31 -11.78
CA ARG A 234 14.13 -1.93 -10.46
C ARG A 234 12.83 -2.41 -9.83
N LEU A 235 11.78 -1.57 -9.84
CA LEU A 235 10.47 -1.92 -9.31
C LEU A 235 9.86 -3.13 -10.02
N SER A 236 9.91 -3.14 -11.37
CA SER A 236 9.36 -4.25 -12.16
C SER A 236 10.14 -5.55 -11.93
N ASN A 237 11.49 -5.50 -11.87
CA ASN A 237 12.30 -6.67 -11.55
C ASN A 237 11.99 -7.22 -10.15
N ASN A 238 12.00 -6.35 -9.14
CA ASN A 238 11.70 -6.75 -7.76
C ASN A 238 10.25 -7.27 -7.60
N THR A 239 9.30 -6.78 -8.40
CA THR A 239 7.95 -7.36 -8.48
C THR A 239 8.02 -8.83 -8.93
N GLY A 240 8.86 -9.15 -9.91
CA GLY A 240 9.09 -10.52 -10.37
C GLY A 240 9.70 -11.40 -9.28
N VAL A 241 10.76 -10.92 -8.63
CA VAL A 241 11.42 -11.60 -7.49
C VAL A 241 10.41 -11.89 -6.37
N SER A 242 9.59 -10.92 -6.01
CA SER A 242 8.56 -11.07 -4.96
C SER A 242 7.49 -12.08 -5.36
N GLN A 243 7.07 -12.10 -6.65
CA GLN A 243 6.13 -13.10 -7.15
C GLN A 243 6.72 -14.51 -7.11
N ARG A 244 8.01 -14.66 -7.44
CA ARG A 244 8.74 -15.93 -7.36
C ARG A 244 8.82 -16.41 -5.92
N HIS A 245 9.31 -15.58 -5.01
CA HIS A 245 9.44 -15.94 -3.60
C HIS A 245 8.09 -16.37 -3.00
N ARG A 246 7.02 -15.58 -3.22
CA ARG A 246 5.67 -15.96 -2.76
C ARG A 246 5.16 -17.25 -3.39
N ALA A 247 5.48 -17.52 -4.67
CA ALA A 247 5.09 -18.77 -5.31
C ALA A 247 5.82 -19.98 -4.71
N GLU A 248 7.06 -19.82 -4.25
CA GLU A 248 7.84 -20.83 -3.53
C GLU A 248 7.24 -21.12 -2.16
N LEU A 249 6.94 -20.08 -1.37
CA LEU A 249 6.28 -20.22 -0.06
C LEU A 249 4.97 -21.02 -0.14
N HIS A 250 4.23 -20.89 -1.26
CA HIS A 250 2.95 -21.57 -1.46
C HIS A 250 2.99 -22.79 -2.38
N ASN A 251 4.18 -23.28 -2.76
CA ASN A 251 4.36 -24.40 -3.70
C ASN A 251 3.63 -24.22 -5.04
N ARG A 252 3.67 -22.99 -5.63
CA ARG A 252 2.92 -22.63 -6.85
C ARG A 252 3.80 -22.15 -8.01
N VAL A 253 5.07 -22.51 -8.03
CA VAL A 253 6.04 -22.05 -9.04
C VAL A 253 5.64 -22.45 -10.45
N ALA A 254 5.19 -23.70 -10.66
CA ALA A 254 4.70 -24.14 -11.99
C ALA A 254 3.51 -23.30 -12.49
N LYS A 255 2.55 -23.00 -11.59
CA LYS A 255 1.43 -22.11 -11.91
C LYS A 255 1.89 -20.70 -12.26
N LEU A 256 2.90 -20.17 -11.56
CA LEU A 256 3.47 -18.85 -11.87
C LEU A 256 4.01 -18.80 -13.30
N TYR A 257 4.81 -19.78 -13.72
CA TYR A 257 5.35 -19.84 -15.07
C TYR A 257 4.25 -19.95 -16.13
N PHE A 258 3.28 -20.82 -15.94
CA PHE A 258 2.16 -20.93 -16.85
C PHE A 258 1.38 -19.61 -17.01
N CYS A 259 1.09 -18.94 -15.88
CA CYS A 259 0.45 -17.63 -15.89
C CYS A 259 1.31 -16.57 -16.58
N GLU A 260 2.65 -16.63 -16.43
CA GLU A 260 3.55 -15.65 -17.02
C GLU A 260 3.56 -15.74 -18.55
N VAL A 261 3.50 -16.96 -19.12
CA VAL A 261 3.34 -17.17 -20.56
C VAL A 261 2.04 -16.54 -21.06
N ALA A 262 0.93 -16.77 -20.37
CA ALA A 262 -0.36 -16.18 -20.74
C ALA A 262 -0.34 -14.64 -20.66
N LYS A 263 0.31 -14.08 -19.62
CA LYS A 263 0.48 -12.63 -19.49
C LYS A 263 1.33 -12.02 -20.62
N TRP A 264 2.33 -12.74 -21.14
CA TRP A 264 3.09 -12.29 -22.30
C TRP A 264 2.21 -12.16 -23.54
N ALA A 265 1.37 -13.15 -23.84
CA ALA A 265 0.45 -13.08 -24.98
C ALA A 265 -0.46 -11.84 -24.89
N VAL A 266 -1.06 -11.60 -23.71
CA VAL A 266 -1.90 -10.42 -23.47
C VAL A 266 -1.09 -9.12 -23.59
N THR A 267 0.14 -9.08 -23.06
CA THR A 267 1.00 -7.88 -23.10
C THR A 267 1.36 -7.50 -24.54
N ILE A 268 1.69 -8.48 -25.39
CA ILE A 268 2.00 -8.25 -26.82
C ILE A 268 0.77 -7.71 -27.54
N ALA A 269 -0.39 -8.35 -27.36
CA ALA A 269 -1.65 -7.90 -27.99
C ALA A 269 -1.98 -6.44 -27.59
N MET A 270 -1.81 -6.09 -26.32
CA MET A 270 -2.03 -4.73 -25.83
C MET A 270 -1.00 -3.73 -26.36
N ALA A 271 0.28 -4.11 -26.48
CA ALA A 271 1.31 -3.26 -27.07
C ALA A 271 1.01 -2.94 -28.54
N VAL A 272 0.56 -3.93 -29.32
CA VAL A 272 0.08 -3.74 -30.70
C VAL A 272 -1.14 -2.79 -30.70
N GLY A 273 -2.10 -2.99 -29.79
CA GLY A 273 -3.26 -2.10 -29.64
C GLY A 273 -2.86 -0.64 -29.36
N TYR A 274 -1.85 -0.43 -28.48
CA TYR A 274 -1.34 0.93 -28.23
C TYR A 274 -0.68 1.56 -29.48
N CYS A 275 0.01 0.77 -30.31
CA CYS A 275 0.56 1.27 -31.58
C CYS A 275 -0.56 1.68 -32.53
N SER A 276 -1.63 0.90 -32.63
CA SER A 276 -2.79 1.15 -33.52
C SER A 276 -3.53 2.44 -33.17
N ILE A 277 -3.51 2.85 -31.90
CA ILE A 277 -4.13 4.11 -31.43
C ILE A 277 -3.11 5.26 -31.24
N LEU A 278 -1.99 5.19 -31.93
CA LEU A 278 -0.92 6.22 -31.94
C LEU A 278 -0.28 6.52 -30.56
N HIS A 279 -0.24 5.52 -29.67
CA HIS A 279 0.45 5.60 -28.38
C HIS A 279 1.59 4.56 -28.23
N PRO A 280 2.56 4.48 -29.17
CA PRO A 280 3.58 3.41 -29.17
C PRO A 280 4.47 3.42 -27.92
N SER A 281 4.70 4.60 -27.30
CA SER A 281 5.47 4.70 -26.07
C SER A 281 4.83 3.92 -24.91
N LYS A 282 3.50 3.94 -24.78
CA LYS A 282 2.77 3.15 -23.75
C LYS A 282 2.92 1.65 -23.97
N GLY A 283 2.83 1.20 -25.22
CA GLY A 283 3.07 -0.18 -25.60
C GLY A 283 4.49 -0.64 -25.29
N TRP A 284 5.47 0.20 -25.63
CA TRP A 284 6.88 -0.07 -25.35
C TRP A 284 7.20 -0.22 -23.85
N TRP A 285 6.68 0.69 -23.02
CA TRP A 285 6.88 0.60 -21.58
C TRP A 285 6.15 -0.60 -20.96
N LEU A 286 5.02 -1.01 -21.53
CA LEU A 286 4.31 -2.21 -21.10
C LEU A 286 5.13 -3.49 -21.38
N LEU A 287 5.77 -3.58 -22.57
CA LEU A 287 6.69 -4.67 -22.91
C LEU A 287 7.91 -4.69 -21.99
N LYS A 288 8.52 -3.52 -21.71
CA LYS A 288 9.64 -3.39 -20.76
C LYS A 288 9.23 -3.88 -19.36
N MET A 289 8.08 -3.46 -18.88
CA MET A 289 7.56 -3.91 -17.57
C MET A 289 7.47 -5.43 -17.53
N ARG A 290 6.85 -6.05 -18.52
CA ARG A 290 6.71 -7.51 -18.58
C ARG A 290 8.08 -8.20 -18.62
N TYR A 291 9.00 -7.69 -19.45
CA TYR A 291 10.35 -8.22 -19.54
C TYR A 291 11.07 -8.20 -18.20
N TYR A 292 11.04 -7.09 -17.47
CA TYR A 292 11.70 -6.97 -16.18
C TYR A 292 11.05 -7.85 -15.10
N ILE A 293 9.71 -7.94 -15.09
CA ILE A 293 8.99 -8.86 -14.18
C ILE A 293 9.40 -10.31 -14.47
N THR A 294 9.38 -10.74 -15.73
CA THR A 294 9.79 -12.11 -16.12
C THR A 294 11.25 -12.38 -15.73
N ARG A 295 12.13 -11.42 -15.93
CA ARG A 295 13.54 -11.53 -15.49
C ARG A 295 13.62 -11.78 -13.99
N GLY A 296 12.94 -10.98 -13.17
CA GLY A 296 12.92 -11.17 -11.72
C GLY A 296 12.26 -12.48 -11.26
N ILE A 297 11.34 -13.06 -12.05
CA ILE A 297 10.79 -14.40 -11.78
C ILE A 297 11.83 -15.49 -12.03
N LEU A 298 12.77 -15.27 -12.95
CA LEU A 298 13.80 -16.25 -13.34
C LEU A 298 15.07 -16.15 -12.48
N GLU A 299 15.30 -15.03 -11.79
CA GLU A 299 16.38 -14.86 -10.79
C GLU A 299 16.06 -15.64 -9.50
#